data_3d1d54f960fd39be8010ca13293e5929
#
_entry.id   3d1d54f960fd39be8010ca13293e5929
#
_cell.length_a   1.000
_cell.length_b   1.000
_cell.length_c   1.000
_cell.angle_alpha   90.00
_cell.angle_beta   90.00
_cell.angle_gamma   90.00
#
_symmetry.space_group_name_H-M   'P 1'
#
loop_
_entity.id
_entity.type
_entity.pdbx_description
1 polymer ?
#
loop_
_entity_poly.entity_id
_entity_poly.type
_entity_poly.pdbx_seq_one_letter_code
_entity_poly.pdbx_strand_id
1 'polypeptide(L)'
;MSRRIDTRSVLPLQLAAAILATCSFAITAANAPSSKVLQAGLIFGAFIAIGEVLRVTLPAGRQAAPLAAAGSLAFALLPSIDETPLPGVAFAVTVVTFASICGSLPRVFVGRGLHLDELSQRVLMTATAAALIHSWWGLFPGQTKNVVLMVVAGALAGLLEIALAAASRANEVRLPFSVALVDEFRAMVGVSTAVTATGVLMALAASQSMGYWALPVFAVPMLLTQFSFRRYASIEATYLQTIRALSKVTEVGGYTETGHARRVSVLSSRLGSELGMTERELTDLEYAALMHDIGQLAWPDPFPGGATSLIAPVHQRRIAELGAEVVRQSGALDSVALIVERQADSYRPAPGLPDESLPLASRIIKVANAYDDAVGASLDMERMQFALDRLVGATDREYDPAVVDALARIVDRRFEQSYS
;
A
#
# COMPACT_ATOMS: atom_id res chain seq x y z
N MET A 1 10.94 -15.94 -3.77
CA MET A 1 11.58 -15.56 -5.03
C MET A 1 11.79 -14.04 -4.97
N SER A 2 13.03 -13.58 -4.80
CA SER A 2 13.37 -12.16 -4.64
C SER A 2 13.09 -11.44 -5.96
N ARG A 3 12.06 -10.58 -6.00
CA ARG A 3 11.89 -9.62 -7.12
C ARG A 3 13.15 -8.75 -7.15
N ARG A 4 13.95 -8.85 -8.21
CA ARG A 4 14.94 -7.83 -8.55
C ARG A 4 14.14 -6.57 -8.87
N ILE A 5 14.07 -5.65 -7.92
CA ILE A 5 13.54 -4.30 -8.13
C ILE A 5 14.42 -3.67 -9.21
N ASP A 6 13.81 -3.22 -10.29
CA ASP A 6 14.53 -2.50 -11.35
C ASP A 6 14.90 -1.11 -10.79
N THR A 7 16.07 -1.03 -10.17
CA THR A 7 16.59 0.15 -9.46
C THR A 7 16.87 1.33 -10.40
N ARG A 8 16.77 1.14 -11.72
CA ARG A 8 17.10 2.17 -12.71
C ARG A 8 16.10 3.32 -12.79
N SER A 9 14.85 3.10 -12.41
CA SER A 9 13.77 4.09 -12.57
C SER A 9 13.67 5.11 -11.44
N VAL A 10 14.14 4.77 -10.23
CA VAL A 10 14.09 5.63 -9.03
C VAL A 10 15.42 6.35 -8.82
N LEU A 11 16.47 5.94 -9.53
CA LEU A 11 17.82 6.47 -9.45
C LEU A 11 17.90 8.01 -9.58
N PRO A 12 17.18 8.68 -10.51
CA PRO A 12 17.27 10.15 -10.63
C PRO A 12 16.77 10.89 -9.38
N LEU A 13 15.71 10.40 -8.73
CA LEU A 13 15.18 10.99 -7.51
C LEU A 13 16.18 10.84 -6.34
N GLN A 14 16.74 9.67 -6.20
CA GLN A 14 17.74 9.37 -5.17
C GLN A 14 19.03 10.19 -5.38
N LEU A 15 19.47 10.34 -6.64
CA LEU A 15 20.62 11.17 -6.99
C LEU A 15 20.37 12.65 -6.67
N ALA A 16 19.22 13.19 -7.04
CA ALA A 16 18.85 14.57 -6.75
C ALA A 16 18.85 14.83 -5.23
N ALA A 17 18.24 13.95 -4.44
CA ALA A 17 18.21 14.04 -3.01
C ALA A 17 19.62 13.91 -2.39
N ALA A 18 20.46 13.01 -2.88
CA ALA A 18 21.83 12.82 -2.41
C ALA A 18 22.71 14.05 -2.70
N ILE A 19 22.61 14.63 -3.90
CA ILE A 19 23.32 15.86 -4.27
C ILE A 19 22.86 17.00 -3.35
N LEU A 20 21.56 17.17 -3.18
CA LEU A 20 21.01 18.21 -2.32
C LEU A 20 21.47 18.05 -0.87
N ALA A 21 21.45 16.85 -0.32
CA ALA A 21 21.90 16.56 1.04
C ALA A 21 23.40 16.85 1.20
N THR A 22 24.21 16.43 0.25
CA THR A 22 25.67 16.64 0.28
C THR A 22 26.03 18.12 0.19
N CYS A 23 25.40 18.86 -0.74
CA CYS A 23 25.59 20.31 -0.85
C CYS A 23 25.12 21.04 0.42
N SER A 24 23.97 20.64 0.98
CA SER A 24 23.44 21.22 2.21
C SER A 24 24.37 20.99 3.40
N PHE A 25 24.93 19.79 3.53
CA PHE A 25 25.94 19.48 4.55
C PHE A 25 27.20 20.36 4.40
N ALA A 26 27.71 20.48 3.18
CA ALA A 26 28.89 21.30 2.91
C ALA A 26 28.64 22.79 3.27
N ILE A 27 27.48 23.35 2.90
CA ILE A 27 27.08 24.71 3.22
C ILE A 27 26.95 24.89 4.75
N THR A 28 26.32 23.95 5.43
CA THR A 28 26.13 24.00 6.89
C THR A 28 27.46 23.93 7.63
N ALA A 29 28.36 23.04 7.19
CA ALA A 29 29.70 22.91 7.76
C ALA A 29 30.55 24.17 7.56
N ALA A 30 30.47 24.82 6.39
CA ALA A 30 31.18 26.05 6.08
C ALA A 30 30.70 27.25 6.92
N ASN A 31 29.42 27.30 7.28
CA ASN A 31 28.83 28.43 8.02
C ASN A 31 28.81 28.26 9.54
N ALA A 32 29.33 27.16 10.08
CA ALA A 32 29.49 26.86 11.51
C ALA A 32 28.34 27.41 12.39
N PRO A 33 27.22 26.71 12.53
CA PRO A 33 26.03 27.19 13.23
C PRO A 33 26.34 27.49 14.71
N SER A 34 25.73 28.53 15.28
CA SER A 34 25.88 28.86 16.68
C SER A 34 25.42 27.73 17.61
N SER A 35 25.87 27.75 18.87
CA SER A 35 25.51 26.71 19.85
C SER A 35 24.00 26.56 20.04
N LYS A 36 23.24 27.67 20.04
CA LYS A 36 21.76 27.65 20.13
C LYS A 36 21.10 27.02 18.89
N VAL A 37 21.60 27.35 17.71
CA VAL A 37 21.14 26.77 16.45
C VAL A 37 21.43 25.27 16.42
N LEU A 38 22.62 24.85 16.84
CA LEU A 38 23.00 23.45 16.94
C LEU A 38 22.12 22.70 17.95
N GLN A 39 21.81 23.31 19.09
CA GLN A 39 20.87 22.75 20.06
C GLN A 39 19.51 22.52 19.47
N ALA A 40 18.96 23.47 18.71
CA ALA A 40 17.68 23.29 18.01
C ALA A 40 17.75 22.12 17.02
N GLY A 41 18.80 22.03 16.21
CA GLY A 41 19.04 20.93 15.30
C GLY A 41 19.14 19.58 16.00
N LEU A 42 19.81 19.49 17.14
CA LEU A 42 19.93 18.24 17.92
C LEU A 42 18.60 17.81 18.52
N ILE A 43 17.79 18.71 19.08
CA ILE A 43 16.51 18.40 19.70
C ILE A 43 15.52 17.93 18.63
N PHE A 44 15.35 18.67 17.53
CA PHE A 44 14.50 18.26 16.43
C PHE A 44 15.03 17.00 15.74
N GLY A 45 16.36 16.90 15.56
CA GLY A 45 17.00 15.72 15.01
C GLY A 45 16.75 14.47 15.85
N ALA A 46 16.87 14.55 17.17
CA ALA A 46 16.53 13.44 18.08
C ALA A 46 15.05 13.06 17.96
N PHE A 47 14.16 14.05 17.91
CA PHE A 47 12.73 13.81 17.73
C PHE A 47 12.43 13.09 16.40
N ILE A 48 13.04 13.52 15.30
CA ILE A 48 12.90 12.88 13.98
C ILE A 48 13.46 11.46 14.00
N ALA A 49 14.64 11.24 14.60
CA ALA A 49 15.25 9.93 14.70
C ALA A 49 14.38 8.96 15.53
N ILE A 50 13.80 9.40 16.64
CA ILE A 50 12.82 8.62 17.42
C ILE A 50 11.59 8.31 16.58
N GLY A 51 11.08 9.30 15.83
CA GLY A 51 9.95 9.10 14.91
C GLY A 51 10.24 8.05 13.82
N GLU A 52 11.48 7.97 13.34
CA GLU A 52 11.92 6.92 12.40
C GLU A 52 11.93 5.54 13.02
N VAL A 53 12.37 5.41 14.26
CA VAL A 53 12.31 4.13 14.99
C VAL A 53 10.86 3.67 15.19
N LEU A 54 9.95 4.62 15.42
CA LEU A 54 8.53 4.39 15.66
C LEU A 54 7.70 4.21 14.38
N ARG A 55 8.28 3.80 13.27
CA ARG A 55 7.57 3.55 12.00
C ARG A 55 6.36 2.65 12.18
N VAL A 56 5.36 2.85 11.33
CA VAL A 56 4.12 2.06 11.31
C VAL A 56 3.94 1.40 9.95
N THR A 57 3.30 0.24 9.97
CA THR A 57 2.79 -0.37 8.74
C THR A 57 1.37 0.14 8.53
N LEU A 58 1.15 0.81 7.42
CA LEU A 58 -0.15 1.27 6.96
C LEU A 58 -0.91 0.13 6.26
N PRO A 59 -2.23 0.28 6.02
CA PRO A 59 -2.97 -0.62 5.15
C PRO A 59 -2.23 -0.88 3.83
N ALA A 60 -2.43 -2.04 3.22
CA ALA A 60 -1.70 -2.50 2.03
C ALA A 60 -0.19 -2.74 2.24
N GLY A 61 0.27 -2.94 3.50
CA GLY A 61 1.65 -3.31 3.82
C GLY A 61 2.68 -2.19 3.66
N ARG A 62 2.25 -0.96 3.42
CA ARG A 62 3.15 0.21 3.31
C ARG A 62 3.74 0.57 4.66
N GLN A 63 4.99 0.99 4.66
CA GLN A 63 5.65 1.50 5.86
C GLN A 63 5.76 3.01 5.78
N ALA A 64 5.45 3.69 6.88
CA ALA A 64 5.60 5.13 7.00
C ALA A 64 6.12 5.51 8.40
N ALA A 65 6.73 6.69 8.50
CA ALA A 65 7.17 7.29 9.75
C ALA A 65 6.49 8.65 9.95
N PRO A 66 5.17 8.71 10.23
CA PRO A 66 4.42 9.97 10.25
C PRO A 66 4.96 10.96 11.28
N LEU A 67 5.43 10.47 12.45
CA LEU A 67 6.03 11.34 13.48
C LEU A 67 7.33 11.98 13.00
N ALA A 68 8.18 11.21 12.30
CA ALA A 68 9.41 11.75 11.73
C ALA A 68 9.11 12.74 10.60
N ALA A 69 8.09 12.46 9.77
CA ALA A 69 7.67 13.37 8.71
C ALA A 69 7.13 14.68 9.27
N ALA A 70 6.26 14.63 10.30
CA ALA A 70 5.74 15.82 10.96
C ALA A 70 6.86 16.64 11.63
N GLY A 71 7.82 16.00 12.31
CA GLY A 71 8.99 16.66 12.89
C GLY A 71 9.89 17.29 11.84
N SER A 72 10.12 16.61 10.72
CA SER A 72 10.90 17.13 9.58
C SER A 72 10.23 18.35 8.95
N LEU A 73 8.91 18.29 8.74
CA LEU A 73 8.14 19.41 8.23
C LEU A 73 8.11 20.57 9.22
N ALA A 74 7.90 20.30 10.51
CA ALA A 74 7.93 21.32 11.55
C ALA A 74 9.26 22.07 11.56
N PHE A 75 10.38 21.34 11.50
CA PHE A 75 11.70 21.94 11.48
C PHE A 75 11.97 22.76 10.20
N ALA A 76 11.50 22.27 9.05
CA ALA A 76 11.59 22.97 7.77
C ALA A 76 10.80 24.29 7.74
N LEU A 77 9.63 24.29 8.40
CA LEU A 77 8.73 25.45 8.47
C LEU A 77 9.12 26.46 9.58
N LEU A 78 10.10 26.14 10.44
CA LEU A 78 10.46 26.94 11.59
C LEU A 78 11.45 28.05 11.22
N PRO A 79 11.05 29.35 11.23
CA PRO A 79 11.95 30.44 10.88
C PRO A 79 12.89 30.79 12.03
N SER A 80 12.43 30.66 13.28
CA SER A 80 13.20 30.94 14.50
C SER A 80 12.65 30.12 15.66
N ILE A 81 13.47 29.94 16.69
CA ILE A 81 13.08 29.37 17.98
C ILE A 81 13.73 30.15 19.11
N ASP A 82 12.96 30.49 20.15
CA ASP A 82 13.42 31.33 21.26
C ASP A 82 14.19 32.58 20.76
N GLU A 83 13.61 33.33 19.82
CA GLU A 83 14.17 34.50 19.14
C GLU A 83 15.45 34.24 18.33
N THR A 84 15.94 33.01 18.28
CA THR A 84 17.13 32.64 17.51
C THR A 84 16.70 32.26 16.08
N PRO A 85 17.09 33.00 15.02
CA PRO A 85 16.79 32.66 13.65
C PRO A 85 17.52 31.37 13.23
N LEU A 86 16.83 30.50 12.50
CA LEU A 86 17.39 29.26 11.97
C LEU A 86 18.01 29.49 10.59
N PRO A 87 19.15 28.82 10.26
CA PRO A 87 19.96 29.12 9.08
C PRO A 87 19.45 28.51 7.77
N GLY A 88 18.14 28.53 7.50
CA GLY A 88 17.60 28.28 6.17
C GLY A 88 17.63 26.81 5.73
N VAL A 89 17.48 26.64 4.40
CA VAL A 89 17.26 25.35 3.73
C VAL A 89 18.36 24.33 4.01
N ALA A 90 19.62 24.76 3.87
CA ALA A 90 20.77 23.85 3.99
C ALA A 90 20.85 23.19 5.38
N PHE A 91 20.61 23.97 6.43
CA PHE A 91 20.63 23.45 7.81
C PHE A 91 19.45 22.49 8.05
N ALA A 92 18.24 22.85 7.60
CA ALA A 92 17.07 21.99 7.74
C ALA A 92 17.26 20.65 7.04
N VAL A 93 17.73 20.66 5.79
CA VAL A 93 18.01 19.44 5.02
C VAL A 93 19.09 18.59 5.69
N THR A 94 20.17 19.21 6.19
CA THR A 94 21.26 18.49 6.88
C THR A 94 20.75 17.78 8.11
N VAL A 95 20.03 18.48 9.00
CA VAL A 95 19.48 17.90 10.23
C VAL A 95 18.52 16.77 9.94
N VAL A 96 17.57 16.97 9.02
CA VAL A 96 16.57 15.96 8.68
C VAL A 96 17.21 14.73 8.05
N THR A 97 18.15 14.90 7.13
CA THR A 97 18.86 13.78 6.49
C THR A 97 19.63 12.96 7.52
N PHE A 98 20.44 13.62 8.35
CA PHE A 98 21.25 12.95 9.37
C PHE A 98 20.36 12.22 10.39
N ALA A 99 19.32 12.89 10.89
CA ALA A 99 18.38 12.31 11.85
C ALA A 99 17.64 11.10 11.29
N SER A 100 17.20 11.16 10.03
CA SER A 100 16.51 10.04 9.36
C SER A 100 17.45 8.85 9.16
N ILE A 101 18.71 9.08 8.80
CA ILE A 101 19.71 8.01 8.70
C ILE A 101 19.96 7.40 10.07
N CYS A 102 20.23 8.21 11.11
CA CYS A 102 20.46 7.72 12.47
C CYS A 102 19.27 6.92 13.01
N GLY A 103 18.05 7.40 12.79
CA GLY A 103 16.83 6.70 13.22
C GLY A 103 16.58 5.39 12.46
N SER A 104 17.14 5.24 11.26
CA SER A 104 17.05 4.02 10.47
C SER A 104 18.11 2.96 10.84
N LEU A 105 19.17 3.31 11.56
CA LEU A 105 20.27 2.40 11.93
C LEU A 105 19.81 1.12 12.65
N PRO A 106 18.89 1.15 13.64
CA PRO A 106 18.48 -0.07 14.33
C PRO A 106 17.90 -1.12 13.36
N ARG A 107 17.26 -0.68 12.27
CA ARG A 107 16.70 -1.57 11.25
C ARG A 107 17.78 -2.20 10.37
N VAL A 108 18.80 -1.42 10.03
CA VAL A 108 19.94 -1.90 9.26
C VAL A 108 20.68 -2.98 10.04
N PHE A 109 20.86 -2.82 11.36
CA PHE A 109 21.45 -3.83 12.22
C PHE A 109 20.65 -5.13 12.30
N VAL A 110 19.32 -5.08 12.09
CA VAL A 110 18.45 -6.28 12.02
C VAL A 110 18.38 -6.86 10.59
N GLY A 111 19.24 -6.38 9.67
CA GLY A 111 19.30 -6.89 8.28
C GLY A 111 18.18 -6.37 7.35
N ARG A 112 17.45 -5.33 7.76
CA ARG A 112 16.46 -4.66 6.90
C ARG A 112 17.14 -3.48 6.21
N GLY A 113 16.98 -3.37 4.88
CA GLY A 113 17.59 -2.30 4.09
C GLY A 113 17.10 -0.89 4.45
N LEU A 114 17.86 0.13 4.06
CA LEU A 114 17.44 1.53 4.07
C LEU A 114 16.37 1.75 2.99
N HIS A 115 15.31 2.49 3.32
CA HIS A 115 14.29 2.93 2.37
C HIS A 115 14.73 4.24 1.73
N LEU A 116 15.63 4.12 0.74
CA LEU A 116 16.22 5.29 0.07
C LEU A 116 15.17 6.17 -0.62
N ASP A 117 14.08 5.59 -1.10
CA ASP A 117 12.99 6.32 -1.76
C ASP A 117 12.28 7.25 -0.79
N GLU A 118 11.90 6.75 0.39
CA GLU A 118 11.27 7.57 1.43
C GLU A 118 12.21 8.64 1.98
N LEU A 119 13.50 8.29 2.15
CA LEU A 119 14.51 9.27 2.55
C LEU A 119 14.64 10.39 1.52
N SER A 120 14.68 10.04 0.23
CA SER A 120 14.74 11.00 -0.87
C SER A 120 13.53 11.90 -0.93
N GLN A 121 12.33 11.34 -0.79
CA GLN A 121 11.08 12.10 -0.73
C GLN A 121 11.07 13.07 0.45
N ARG A 122 11.50 12.64 1.64
CA ARG A 122 11.60 13.49 2.83
C ARG A 122 12.60 14.63 2.68
N VAL A 123 13.76 14.36 2.10
CA VAL A 123 14.77 15.38 1.80
C VAL A 123 14.19 16.46 0.88
N LEU A 124 13.53 16.06 -0.20
CA LEU A 124 12.93 16.98 -1.16
C LEU A 124 11.75 17.76 -0.57
N MET A 125 10.87 17.09 0.19
CA MET A 125 9.78 17.74 0.93
C MET A 125 10.33 18.80 1.90
N THR A 126 11.34 18.45 2.70
CA THR A 126 12.00 19.35 3.65
C THR A 126 12.61 20.56 2.95
N ALA A 127 13.34 20.32 1.86
CA ALA A 127 13.96 21.39 1.09
C ALA A 127 12.93 22.36 0.51
N THR A 128 11.82 21.82 -0.04
CA THR A 128 10.74 22.64 -0.61
C THR A 128 10.04 23.45 0.47
N ALA A 129 9.66 22.86 1.60
CA ALA A 129 9.03 23.58 2.71
C ALA A 129 9.94 24.69 3.25
N ALA A 130 11.21 24.35 3.50
CA ALA A 130 12.18 25.33 4.00
C ALA A 130 12.45 26.45 2.98
N ALA A 131 12.56 26.13 1.68
CA ALA A 131 12.77 27.14 0.66
C ALA A 131 11.58 28.10 0.56
N LEU A 132 10.35 27.60 0.59
CA LEU A 132 9.15 28.45 0.57
C LEU A 132 9.09 29.38 1.78
N ILE A 133 9.31 28.86 2.98
CA ILE A 133 9.32 29.68 4.19
C ILE A 133 10.41 30.72 4.17
N HIS A 134 11.66 30.34 3.92
CA HIS A 134 12.79 31.29 3.99
C HIS A 134 12.77 32.34 2.87
N SER A 135 12.22 32.01 1.70
CA SER A 135 12.08 32.97 0.58
C SER A 135 10.94 33.96 0.79
N TRP A 136 9.85 33.56 1.46
CA TRP A 136 8.62 34.35 1.51
C TRP A 136 8.33 34.95 2.89
N TRP A 137 9.05 34.56 3.95
CA TRP A 137 8.78 34.99 5.32
C TRP A 137 8.80 36.53 5.50
N GLY A 138 9.70 37.23 4.85
CA GLY A 138 9.79 38.67 4.91
C GLY A 138 8.89 39.46 3.95
N LEU A 139 8.26 38.78 2.99
CA LEU A 139 7.43 39.42 1.96
C LEU A 139 6.04 39.81 2.48
N PHE A 140 5.58 39.18 3.54
CA PHE A 140 4.21 39.33 4.05
C PHE A 140 4.26 39.65 5.57
N PRO A 141 4.39 40.92 6.00
CA PRO A 141 4.40 41.28 7.41
C PRO A 141 3.04 41.00 8.06
N GLY A 142 3.06 40.40 9.27
CA GLY A 142 1.88 40.13 10.10
C GLY A 142 1.71 38.66 10.49
N GLN A 143 1.31 38.41 11.75
CA GLN A 143 1.20 37.04 12.30
C GLN A 143 0.24 36.14 11.51
N THR A 144 -0.93 36.63 11.14
CA THR A 144 -1.93 35.85 10.39
C THR A 144 -1.38 35.40 9.03
N LYS A 145 -0.61 36.27 8.36
CA LYS A 145 -0.04 35.95 7.05
C LYS A 145 1.07 34.90 7.16
N ASN A 146 1.84 34.92 8.25
CA ASN A 146 2.85 33.92 8.52
C ASN A 146 2.24 32.53 8.78
N VAL A 147 1.11 32.47 9.49
CA VAL A 147 0.35 31.21 9.66
C VAL A 147 -0.14 30.68 8.33
N VAL A 148 -0.74 31.52 7.50
CA VAL A 148 -1.20 31.12 6.15
C VAL A 148 -0.04 30.62 5.30
N LEU A 149 1.10 31.30 5.35
CA LEU A 149 2.30 30.88 4.61
C LEU A 149 2.78 29.49 5.07
N MET A 150 2.84 29.22 6.38
CA MET A 150 3.20 27.90 6.90
C MET A 150 2.23 26.82 6.45
N VAL A 151 0.91 27.10 6.48
CA VAL A 151 -0.12 26.15 5.99
C VAL A 151 0.07 25.87 4.50
N VAL A 152 0.25 26.92 3.69
CA VAL A 152 0.44 26.77 2.23
C VAL A 152 1.73 26.03 1.93
N ALA A 153 2.85 26.38 2.57
CA ALA A 153 4.12 25.69 2.36
C ALA A 153 4.05 24.22 2.79
N GLY A 154 3.41 23.93 3.93
CA GLY A 154 3.19 22.57 4.38
C GLY A 154 2.30 21.77 3.45
N ALA A 155 1.20 22.35 2.96
CA ALA A 155 0.30 21.69 1.98
C ALA A 155 1.02 21.40 0.65
N LEU A 156 1.79 22.34 0.12
CA LEU A 156 2.56 22.14 -1.11
C LEU A 156 3.64 21.06 -0.93
N ALA A 157 4.31 21.04 0.22
CA ALA A 157 5.29 19.99 0.54
C ALA A 157 4.62 18.61 0.64
N GLY A 158 3.44 18.50 1.26
CA GLY A 158 2.68 17.26 1.35
C GLY A 158 2.17 16.78 -0.01
N LEU A 159 1.70 17.69 -0.88
CA LEU A 159 1.32 17.35 -2.25
C LEU A 159 2.53 16.88 -3.08
N LEU A 160 3.68 17.48 -2.89
CA LEU A 160 4.93 17.03 -3.52
C LEU A 160 5.28 15.62 -3.06
N GLU A 161 5.17 15.32 -1.77
CA GLU A 161 5.43 13.98 -1.22
C GLU A 161 4.53 12.94 -1.90
N ILE A 162 3.23 13.18 -2.00
CA ILE A 162 2.27 12.29 -2.68
C ILE A 162 2.65 12.13 -4.17
N ALA A 163 3.00 13.21 -4.87
CA ALA A 163 3.39 13.14 -6.27
C ALA A 163 4.68 12.34 -6.49
N LEU A 164 5.68 12.50 -5.61
CA LEU A 164 6.93 11.73 -5.67
C LEU A 164 6.70 10.25 -5.34
N ALA A 165 5.86 9.94 -4.37
CA ALA A 165 5.46 8.56 -4.05
C ALA A 165 4.72 7.91 -5.24
N ALA A 166 3.80 8.64 -5.87
CA ALA A 166 3.10 8.18 -7.07
C ALA A 166 4.06 7.93 -8.25
N ALA A 167 5.06 8.81 -8.45
CA ALA A 167 6.06 8.64 -9.51
C ALA A 167 6.92 7.39 -9.27
N SER A 168 7.36 7.15 -8.03
CA SER A 168 8.11 5.95 -7.65
C SER A 168 7.28 4.69 -7.94
N ARG A 169 6.01 4.69 -7.52
CA ARG A 169 5.10 3.54 -7.71
C ARG A 169 4.74 3.30 -9.18
N ALA A 170 4.49 4.35 -9.95
CA ALA A 170 4.22 4.23 -11.38
C ALA A 170 5.35 3.50 -12.11
N ASN A 171 6.60 3.79 -11.72
CA ASN A 171 7.77 3.15 -12.28
C ASN A 171 7.94 1.69 -11.81
N GLU A 172 7.68 1.39 -10.53
CA GLU A 172 7.82 0.02 -9.98
C GLU A 172 6.81 -0.96 -10.58
N VAL A 173 5.56 -0.51 -10.74
CA VAL A 173 4.43 -1.37 -11.17
C VAL A 173 4.15 -1.22 -12.66
N ARG A 174 4.82 -0.27 -13.34
CA ARG A 174 4.61 0.09 -14.76
C ARG A 174 3.18 0.56 -15.06
N LEU A 175 2.60 1.32 -14.13
CA LEU A 175 1.29 1.94 -14.31
C LEU A 175 1.42 3.35 -14.91
N PRO A 176 0.39 3.87 -15.61
CA PRO A 176 0.31 5.28 -15.97
C PRO A 176 0.39 6.16 -14.72
N PHE A 177 1.17 7.26 -14.77
CA PHE A 177 1.34 8.16 -13.64
C PHE A 177 0.02 8.71 -13.08
N SER A 178 -0.95 9.01 -13.95
CA SER A 178 -2.27 9.51 -13.53
C SER A 178 -3.03 8.51 -12.65
N VAL A 179 -2.94 7.22 -12.96
CA VAL A 179 -3.57 6.15 -12.16
C VAL A 179 -2.85 6.02 -10.82
N ALA A 180 -1.51 5.94 -10.85
CA ALA A 180 -0.72 5.86 -9.63
C ALA A 180 -0.92 7.08 -8.71
N LEU A 181 -1.09 8.29 -9.29
CA LEU A 181 -1.35 9.51 -8.52
C LEU A 181 -2.70 9.50 -7.82
N VAL A 182 -3.76 9.05 -8.49
CA VAL A 182 -5.10 8.95 -7.89
C VAL A 182 -5.10 7.91 -6.77
N ASP A 183 -4.47 6.76 -6.99
CA ASP A 183 -4.38 5.69 -5.98
C ASP A 183 -3.55 6.15 -4.78
N GLU A 184 -2.41 6.79 -5.01
CA GLU A 184 -1.54 7.30 -3.95
C GLU A 184 -2.22 8.42 -3.15
N PHE A 185 -2.90 9.34 -3.85
CA PHE A 185 -3.67 10.40 -3.21
C PHE A 185 -4.76 9.84 -2.29
N ARG A 186 -5.56 8.88 -2.78
CA ARG A 186 -6.61 8.24 -1.97
C ARG A 186 -6.05 7.50 -0.75
N ALA A 187 -4.91 6.81 -0.93
CA ALA A 187 -4.28 6.04 0.13
C ALA A 187 -3.62 6.91 1.19
N MET A 188 -3.00 8.03 0.80
CA MET A 188 -2.13 8.83 1.65
C MET A 188 -2.76 10.13 2.15
N VAL A 189 -3.85 10.62 1.55
CA VAL A 189 -4.42 11.94 1.88
C VAL A 189 -4.73 12.11 3.37
N GLY A 190 -5.27 11.08 4.03
CA GLY A 190 -5.58 11.14 5.47
C GLY A 190 -4.32 11.21 6.34
N VAL A 191 -3.29 10.45 6.00
CA VAL A 191 -2.01 10.44 6.73
C VAL A 191 -1.24 11.72 6.46
N SER A 192 -1.15 12.15 5.20
CA SER A 192 -0.42 13.34 4.78
C SER A 192 -1.06 14.61 5.35
N THR A 193 -2.39 14.71 5.40
CA THR A 193 -3.08 15.83 6.07
C THR A 193 -2.81 15.88 7.57
N ALA A 194 -2.81 14.71 8.25
CA ALA A 194 -2.48 14.63 9.67
C ALA A 194 -1.01 15.03 9.94
N VAL A 195 -0.07 14.56 9.12
CA VAL A 195 1.35 14.92 9.18
C VAL A 195 1.55 16.42 8.96
N THR A 196 0.93 16.96 7.91
CA THR A 196 1.02 18.39 7.57
C THR A 196 0.45 19.27 8.67
N ALA A 197 -0.76 18.96 9.16
CA ALA A 197 -1.39 19.70 10.24
C ALA A 197 -0.55 19.66 11.51
N THR A 198 -0.04 18.48 11.90
CA THR A 198 0.81 18.33 13.07
C THR A 198 2.13 19.09 12.92
N GLY A 199 2.78 19.01 11.77
CA GLY A 199 4.02 19.70 11.47
C GLY A 199 3.86 21.23 11.51
N VAL A 200 2.80 21.77 10.92
CA VAL A 200 2.48 23.20 10.97
C VAL A 200 2.18 23.65 12.39
N LEU A 201 1.37 22.90 13.15
CA LEU A 201 1.06 23.23 14.55
C LEU A 201 2.29 23.19 15.44
N MET A 202 3.17 22.20 15.26
CA MET A 202 4.46 22.13 15.95
C MET A 202 5.32 23.35 15.65
N ALA A 203 5.45 23.73 14.37
CA ALA A 203 6.25 24.88 13.96
C ALA A 203 5.68 26.18 14.53
N LEU A 204 4.37 26.38 14.44
CA LEU A 204 3.69 27.55 15.01
C LEU A 204 3.88 27.65 16.52
N ALA A 205 3.63 26.57 17.26
CA ALA A 205 3.75 26.56 18.70
C ALA A 205 5.22 26.76 19.15
N ALA A 206 6.16 26.12 18.44
CA ALA A 206 7.59 26.25 18.74
C ALA A 206 8.13 27.66 18.46
N SER A 207 7.64 28.34 17.42
CA SER A 207 8.07 29.69 17.05
C SER A 207 7.47 30.78 17.94
N GLN A 208 6.42 30.50 18.70
CA GLN A 208 5.75 31.49 19.53
C GLN A 208 6.14 31.37 21.02
N SER A 209 5.41 30.56 21.78
CA SER A 209 5.53 30.58 23.26
C SER A 209 5.91 29.22 23.86
N MET A 210 5.78 28.13 23.12
CA MET A 210 6.00 26.78 23.65
C MET A 210 7.46 26.30 23.47
N GLY A 211 8.23 26.92 22.55
CA GLY A 211 9.58 26.47 22.26
C GLY A 211 9.63 24.96 21.96
N TYR A 212 10.60 24.26 22.55
CA TYR A 212 10.75 22.80 22.35
C TYR A 212 9.64 21.95 22.93
N TRP A 213 8.80 22.47 23.86
CA TRP A 213 7.65 21.76 24.39
C TRP A 213 6.56 21.46 23.35
N ALA A 214 6.57 22.20 22.24
CA ALA A 214 5.68 21.89 21.11
C ALA A 214 5.86 20.46 20.60
N LEU A 215 7.08 19.92 20.63
CA LEU A 215 7.36 18.57 20.12
C LEU A 215 6.60 17.49 20.89
N PRO A 216 6.77 17.30 22.21
CA PRO A 216 6.06 16.26 22.93
C PRO A 216 4.54 16.50 22.95
N VAL A 217 4.06 17.74 23.04
CA VAL A 217 2.63 18.06 23.08
C VAL A 217 1.92 17.61 21.80
N PHE A 218 2.45 17.97 20.64
CA PHE A 218 1.84 17.57 19.35
C PHE A 218 2.24 16.17 18.89
N ALA A 219 3.25 15.54 19.52
CA ALA A 219 3.54 14.13 19.29
C ALA A 219 2.41 13.23 19.80
N VAL A 220 1.73 13.58 20.90
CA VAL A 220 0.71 12.73 21.53
C VAL A 220 -0.44 12.40 20.56
N PRO A 221 -1.14 13.35 19.92
CA PRO A 221 -2.18 13.05 18.94
C PRO A 221 -1.67 12.19 17.77
N MET A 222 -0.45 12.47 17.28
CA MET A 222 0.17 11.71 16.20
C MET A 222 0.49 10.28 16.63
N LEU A 223 0.98 10.06 17.83
CA LEU A 223 1.24 8.74 18.39
C LEU A 223 -0.05 7.94 18.58
N LEU A 224 -1.14 8.59 19.03
CA LEU A 224 -2.45 7.95 19.12
C LEU A 224 -2.97 7.53 17.73
N THR A 225 -2.80 8.39 16.73
CA THR A 225 -3.15 8.07 15.35
C THR A 225 -2.31 6.90 14.82
N GLN A 226 -1.00 6.91 15.05
CA GLN A 226 -0.11 5.80 14.68
C GLN A 226 -0.49 4.50 15.39
N PHE A 227 -0.83 4.56 16.67
CA PHE A 227 -1.28 3.39 17.42
C PHE A 227 -2.58 2.82 16.83
N SER A 228 -3.53 3.69 16.48
CA SER A 228 -4.77 3.29 15.82
C SER A 228 -4.52 2.61 14.48
N PHE A 229 -3.64 3.15 13.64
CA PHE A 229 -3.25 2.51 12.38
C PHE A 229 -2.56 1.16 12.58
N ARG A 230 -1.63 1.05 13.55
CA ARG A 230 -1.00 -0.23 13.89
C ARG A 230 -2.03 -1.26 14.32
N ARG A 231 -2.98 -0.85 15.14
CA ARG A 231 -4.06 -1.73 15.60
C ARG A 231 -4.93 -2.21 14.45
N TYR A 232 -5.30 -1.29 13.57
CA TYR A 232 -6.08 -1.62 12.37
C TYR A 232 -5.35 -2.62 11.47
N ALA A 233 -4.10 -2.34 11.12
CA ALA A 233 -3.28 -3.23 10.29
C ALA A 233 -3.05 -4.60 10.96
N SER A 234 -2.92 -4.65 12.29
CA SER A 234 -2.81 -5.91 13.03
C SER A 234 -4.10 -6.73 12.97
N ILE A 235 -5.26 -6.08 13.06
CA ILE A 235 -6.56 -6.74 12.94
C ILE A 235 -6.71 -7.34 11.54
N GLU A 236 -6.43 -6.56 10.49
CA GLU A 236 -6.50 -7.01 9.09
C GLU A 236 -5.56 -8.22 8.84
N ALA A 237 -4.32 -8.16 9.34
CA ALA A 237 -3.38 -9.28 9.25
C ALA A 237 -3.90 -10.54 9.97
N THR A 238 -4.55 -10.37 11.13
CA THR A 238 -5.15 -11.48 11.87
C THR A 238 -6.32 -12.08 11.11
N TYR A 239 -7.18 -11.26 10.51
CA TYR A 239 -8.26 -11.74 9.65
C TYR A 239 -7.75 -12.60 8.50
N LEU A 240 -6.76 -12.09 7.75
CA LEU A 240 -6.16 -12.83 6.64
C LEU A 240 -5.54 -14.15 7.11
N GLN A 241 -4.85 -14.15 8.25
CA GLN A 241 -4.28 -15.36 8.83
C GLN A 241 -5.38 -16.38 9.20
N THR A 242 -6.49 -15.92 9.77
CA THR A 242 -7.64 -16.77 10.11
C THR A 242 -8.29 -17.35 8.86
N ILE A 243 -8.51 -16.53 7.82
CA ILE A 243 -9.06 -16.97 6.53
C ILE A 243 -8.16 -18.03 5.88
N ARG A 244 -6.84 -17.80 5.87
CA ARG A 244 -5.87 -18.79 5.36
C ARG A 244 -5.84 -20.08 6.20
N ALA A 245 -6.07 -20.00 7.49
CA ALA A 245 -6.19 -21.20 8.33
C ALA A 245 -7.48 -21.96 8.05
N LEU A 246 -8.61 -21.25 7.87
CA LEU A 246 -9.91 -21.86 7.52
C LEU A 246 -9.89 -22.51 6.12
N SER A 247 -9.24 -21.88 5.13
CA SER A 247 -9.11 -22.48 3.79
C SER A 247 -8.33 -23.80 3.81
N LYS A 248 -7.41 -23.98 4.77
CA LYS A 248 -6.71 -25.27 4.94
C LYS A 248 -7.57 -26.38 5.51
N VAL A 249 -8.68 -26.06 6.15
CA VAL A 249 -9.59 -27.10 6.70
C VAL A 249 -10.19 -27.91 5.58
N THR A 250 -10.53 -27.29 4.43
CA THR A 250 -11.02 -28.02 3.25
C THR A 250 -9.97 -28.97 2.66
N GLU A 251 -8.70 -28.53 2.64
CA GLU A 251 -7.57 -29.35 2.19
C GLU A 251 -7.30 -30.54 3.12
N VAL A 252 -7.20 -30.28 4.44
CA VAL A 252 -6.94 -31.32 5.46
C VAL A 252 -8.11 -32.31 5.55
N GLY A 253 -9.34 -31.83 5.36
CA GLY A 253 -10.55 -32.69 5.29
C GLY A 253 -10.64 -33.50 4.01
N GLY A 254 -9.76 -33.30 3.04
CA GLY A 254 -9.77 -34.01 1.73
C GLY A 254 -10.85 -33.52 0.77
N TYR A 255 -11.46 -32.35 1.05
CA TYR A 255 -12.49 -31.75 0.18
C TYR A 255 -11.87 -31.06 -1.02
N THR A 256 -10.65 -30.55 -0.93
CA THR A 256 -9.92 -29.89 -2.01
C THR A 256 -8.49 -30.40 -2.11
N GLU A 257 -7.86 -30.27 -3.29
CA GLU A 257 -6.46 -30.58 -3.50
C GLU A 257 -5.56 -29.66 -2.66
N THR A 258 -4.48 -30.19 -2.11
CA THR A 258 -3.52 -29.39 -1.33
C THR A 258 -3.01 -28.20 -2.13
N GLY A 259 -3.18 -26.99 -1.56
CA GLY A 259 -2.76 -25.73 -2.16
C GLY A 259 -3.71 -25.15 -3.21
N HIS A 260 -4.84 -25.79 -3.48
CA HIS A 260 -5.86 -25.35 -4.44
C HIS A 260 -6.34 -23.92 -4.13
N ALA A 261 -6.88 -23.67 -2.96
CA ALA A 261 -7.40 -22.37 -2.56
C ALA A 261 -6.35 -21.24 -2.70
N ARG A 262 -5.08 -21.55 -2.40
CA ARG A 262 -3.97 -20.61 -2.58
C ARG A 262 -3.67 -20.35 -4.05
N ARG A 263 -3.66 -21.37 -4.92
CA ARG A 263 -3.41 -21.22 -6.37
C ARG A 263 -4.52 -20.38 -6.99
N VAL A 264 -5.78 -20.68 -6.67
CA VAL A 264 -6.95 -19.91 -7.13
C VAL A 264 -6.84 -18.45 -6.66
N SER A 265 -6.53 -18.20 -5.40
CA SER A 265 -6.36 -16.84 -4.86
C SER A 265 -5.24 -16.06 -5.56
N VAL A 266 -4.07 -16.67 -5.81
CA VAL A 266 -2.96 -16.03 -6.52
C VAL A 266 -3.32 -15.73 -7.97
N LEU A 267 -4.00 -16.64 -8.65
CA LEU A 267 -4.44 -16.45 -10.04
C LEU A 267 -5.53 -15.35 -10.10
N SER A 268 -6.50 -15.39 -9.21
CA SER A 268 -7.57 -14.37 -9.11
C SER A 268 -6.99 -12.98 -8.87
N SER A 269 -6.02 -12.82 -7.96
CA SER A 269 -5.38 -11.53 -7.70
C SER A 269 -4.62 -11.00 -8.92
N ARG A 270 -3.99 -11.88 -9.73
CA ARG A 270 -3.34 -11.48 -10.98
C ARG A 270 -4.35 -11.04 -12.03
N LEU A 271 -5.46 -11.78 -12.17
CA LEU A 271 -6.56 -11.44 -13.08
C LEU A 271 -7.21 -10.12 -12.69
N GLY A 272 -7.50 -9.93 -11.40
CA GLY A 272 -8.06 -8.69 -10.88
C GLY A 272 -7.16 -7.48 -11.13
N SER A 273 -5.85 -7.63 -10.93
CA SER A 273 -4.87 -6.58 -11.23
C SER A 273 -4.79 -6.26 -12.72
N GLU A 274 -4.85 -7.27 -13.59
CA GLU A 274 -4.87 -7.12 -15.06
C GLU A 274 -6.15 -6.40 -15.53
N LEU A 275 -7.27 -6.60 -14.82
CA LEU A 275 -8.56 -6.00 -15.11
C LEU A 275 -8.78 -4.65 -14.40
N GLY A 276 -7.76 -4.13 -13.70
CA GLY A 276 -7.77 -2.78 -13.11
C GLY A 276 -8.55 -2.65 -11.81
N MET A 277 -8.72 -3.74 -11.05
CA MET A 277 -9.35 -3.68 -9.72
C MET A 277 -8.50 -2.86 -8.74
N THR A 278 -9.18 -2.14 -7.86
CA THR A 278 -8.55 -1.36 -6.78
C THR A 278 -7.95 -2.27 -5.70
N GLU A 279 -7.05 -1.74 -4.87
CA GLU A 279 -6.44 -2.52 -3.76
C GLU A 279 -7.48 -3.13 -2.81
N ARG A 280 -8.56 -2.40 -2.54
CA ARG A 280 -9.64 -2.88 -1.68
C ARG A 280 -10.38 -4.05 -2.34
N GLU A 281 -10.74 -3.91 -3.61
CA GLU A 281 -11.39 -4.97 -4.36
C GLU A 281 -10.49 -6.22 -4.51
N LEU A 282 -9.17 -6.02 -4.67
CA LEU A 282 -8.20 -7.13 -4.70
C LEU A 282 -8.10 -7.84 -3.34
N THR A 283 -8.21 -7.13 -2.23
CA THR A 283 -8.25 -7.71 -0.88
C THR A 283 -9.53 -8.56 -0.70
N ASP A 284 -10.68 -8.03 -1.06
CA ASP A 284 -11.95 -8.75 -0.99
C ASP A 284 -11.93 -9.99 -1.90
N LEU A 285 -11.35 -9.86 -3.10
CA LEU A 285 -11.14 -10.97 -4.05
C LEU A 285 -10.20 -12.04 -3.48
N GLU A 286 -9.07 -11.65 -2.84
CA GLU A 286 -8.16 -12.61 -2.20
C GLU A 286 -8.89 -13.40 -1.11
N TYR A 287 -9.66 -12.72 -0.25
CA TYR A 287 -10.41 -13.37 0.82
C TYR A 287 -11.48 -14.31 0.27
N ALA A 288 -12.26 -13.86 -0.70
CA ALA A 288 -13.28 -14.68 -1.34
C ALA A 288 -12.68 -15.90 -2.04
N ALA A 289 -11.57 -15.73 -2.77
CA ALA A 289 -10.89 -16.83 -3.45
C ALA A 289 -10.28 -17.86 -2.48
N LEU A 290 -9.81 -17.43 -1.29
CA LEU A 290 -9.36 -18.36 -0.26
C LEU A 290 -10.50 -19.16 0.38
N MET A 291 -11.70 -18.59 0.41
CA MET A 291 -12.86 -19.19 1.09
C MET A 291 -13.91 -19.76 0.13
N HIS A 292 -13.67 -19.72 -1.17
CA HIS A 292 -14.68 -20.05 -2.18
C HIS A 292 -15.25 -21.47 -2.03
N ASP A 293 -14.45 -22.39 -1.52
CA ASP A 293 -14.81 -23.80 -1.33
C ASP A 293 -15.20 -24.17 0.11
N ILE A 294 -15.24 -23.19 1.05
CA ILE A 294 -15.53 -23.48 2.46
C ILE A 294 -16.89 -24.17 2.67
N GLY A 295 -17.84 -23.94 1.77
CA GLY A 295 -19.15 -24.55 1.81
C GLY A 295 -19.16 -26.07 1.54
N GLN A 296 -18.06 -26.62 0.98
CA GLN A 296 -17.92 -28.08 0.80
C GLN A 296 -17.89 -28.82 2.15
N LEU A 297 -17.47 -28.16 3.23
CA LEU A 297 -17.48 -28.76 4.58
C LEU A 297 -18.88 -29.13 5.09
N ALA A 298 -19.92 -28.57 4.49
CA ALA A 298 -21.31 -28.95 4.77
C ALA A 298 -21.76 -30.22 4.00
N TRP A 299 -20.94 -30.74 3.10
CA TRP A 299 -21.21 -31.97 2.37
C TRP A 299 -20.73 -33.19 3.14
N PRO A 300 -21.52 -34.33 3.13
CA PRO A 300 -21.15 -35.51 3.91
C PRO A 300 -19.82 -36.13 3.49
N ASP A 301 -19.57 -36.19 2.17
CA ASP A 301 -18.39 -36.81 1.57
C ASP A 301 -17.71 -35.85 0.57
N PRO A 302 -16.37 -35.82 0.51
CA PRO A 302 -15.65 -35.07 -0.49
C PRO A 302 -16.00 -35.50 -1.92
N PHE A 303 -16.09 -34.54 -2.85
CA PHE A 303 -16.23 -34.85 -4.26
C PHE A 303 -14.95 -35.48 -4.84
N PRO A 304 -15.05 -36.40 -5.80
CA PRO A 304 -13.86 -36.98 -6.42
C PRO A 304 -12.92 -35.92 -6.98
N GLY A 305 -11.68 -35.93 -6.49
CA GLY A 305 -10.66 -34.92 -6.86
C GLY A 305 -10.87 -33.51 -6.31
N GLY A 306 -11.91 -33.27 -5.52
CA GLY A 306 -12.20 -31.96 -4.91
C GLY A 306 -12.60 -30.85 -5.90
N ALA A 307 -12.76 -31.20 -7.20
CA ALA A 307 -12.98 -30.24 -8.28
C ALA A 307 -14.44 -29.79 -8.36
N THR A 308 -14.78 -28.67 -7.75
CA THR A 308 -16.14 -28.13 -7.72
C THR A 308 -16.65 -27.69 -9.09
N SER A 309 -15.75 -27.29 -10.00
CA SER A 309 -16.14 -26.92 -11.37
C SER A 309 -16.69 -28.08 -12.23
N LEU A 310 -16.47 -29.33 -11.79
CA LEU A 310 -16.89 -30.54 -12.54
C LEU A 310 -18.21 -31.14 -12.08
N ILE A 311 -18.78 -30.66 -10.96
CA ILE A 311 -20.06 -31.16 -10.44
C ILE A 311 -21.26 -30.40 -11.04
N ALA A 312 -22.47 -30.93 -10.84
CA ALA A 312 -23.66 -30.30 -11.37
C ALA A 312 -23.86 -28.85 -10.87
N PRO A 313 -24.31 -27.92 -11.72
CA PRO A 313 -24.46 -26.50 -11.37
C PRO A 313 -25.29 -26.21 -10.11
N VAL A 314 -26.31 -27.08 -9.85
CA VAL A 314 -27.12 -26.95 -8.63
C VAL A 314 -26.31 -27.19 -7.37
N HIS A 315 -25.35 -28.11 -7.40
CA HIS A 315 -24.48 -28.40 -6.27
C HIS A 315 -23.41 -27.31 -6.11
N GLN A 316 -22.86 -26.80 -7.21
CA GLN A 316 -21.93 -25.65 -7.19
C GLN A 316 -22.57 -24.45 -6.50
N ARG A 317 -23.80 -24.06 -6.88
CA ARG A 317 -24.54 -22.97 -6.21
C ARG A 317 -24.78 -23.24 -4.75
N ARG A 318 -25.18 -24.49 -4.40
CA ARG A 318 -25.41 -24.82 -2.99
C ARG A 318 -24.16 -24.72 -2.13
N ILE A 319 -23.00 -25.10 -2.64
CA ILE A 319 -21.72 -24.93 -1.98
C ILE A 319 -21.39 -23.43 -1.83
N ALA A 320 -21.62 -22.64 -2.86
CA ALA A 320 -21.38 -21.18 -2.83
C ALA A 320 -22.29 -20.49 -1.80
N GLU A 321 -23.57 -20.83 -1.72
CA GLU A 321 -24.53 -20.32 -0.73
C GLU A 321 -24.10 -20.67 0.71
N LEU A 322 -23.77 -21.94 0.97
CA LEU A 322 -23.30 -22.40 2.28
C LEU A 322 -21.98 -21.73 2.68
N GLY A 323 -21.07 -21.57 1.72
CA GLY A 323 -19.82 -20.84 1.93
C GLY A 323 -20.05 -19.38 2.30
N ALA A 324 -20.95 -18.70 1.60
CA ALA A 324 -21.32 -17.33 1.88
C ALA A 324 -21.97 -17.18 3.28
N GLU A 325 -22.77 -18.14 3.71
CA GLU A 325 -23.36 -18.14 5.05
C GLU A 325 -22.27 -18.22 6.13
N VAL A 326 -21.27 -19.09 5.97
CA VAL A 326 -20.11 -19.19 6.88
C VAL A 326 -19.36 -17.85 6.93
N VAL A 327 -19.14 -17.19 5.77
CA VAL A 327 -18.46 -15.90 5.71
C VAL A 327 -19.27 -14.82 6.42
N ARG A 328 -20.59 -14.76 6.23
CA ARG A 328 -21.48 -13.79 6.91
C ARG A 328 -21.47 -13.92 8.43
N GLN A 329 -21.31 -15.12 8.98
CA GLN A 329 -21.22 -15.32 10.41
C GLN A 329 -20.02 -14.60 11.06
N SER A 330 -19.02 -14.22 10.29
CA SER A 330 -17.90 -13.39 10.76
C SER A 330 -18.31 -11.94 11.12
N GLY A 331 -19.45 -11.47 10.60
CA GLY A 331 -20.00 -10.13 10.84
C GLY A 331 -19.22 -8.96 10.23
N ALA A 332 -18.18 -9.22 9.45
CA ALA A 332 -17.26 -8.19 8.98
C ALA A 332 -17.00 -8.20 7.45
N LEU A 333 -17.53 -9.17 6.71
CA LEU A 333 -17.11 -9.46 5.34
C LEU A 333 -18.30 -9.62 4.36
N ASP A 334 -19.30 -8.72 4.42
CA ASP A 334 -20.50 -8.81 3.56
C ASP A 334 -20.17 -8.77 2.07
N SER A 335 -19.20 -7.96 1.64
CA SER A 335 -18.71 -7.92 0.26
C SER A 335 -18.10 -9.26 -0.17
N VAL A 336 -17.27 -9.84 0.70
CA VAL A 336 -16.65 -11.16 0.46
C VAL A 336 -17.70 -12.26 0.39
N ALA A 337 -18.69 -12.23 1.30
CA ALA A 337 -19.79 -13.19 1.30
C ALA A 337 -20.60 -13.15 -0.01
N LEU A 338 -20.90 -11.95 -0.53
CA LEU A 338 -21.58 -11.77 -1.81
C LEU A 338 -20.75 -12.34 -2.97
N ILE A 339 -19.43 -12.11 -2.96
CA ILE A 339 -18.53 -12.64 -3.99
C ILE A 339 -18.55 -14.18 -3.96
N VAL A 340 -18.45 -14.80 -2.77
CA VAL A 340 -18.49 -16.26 -2.59
C VAL A 340 -19.85 -16.82 -3.00
N GLU A 341 -20.96 -16.17 -2.66
CA GLU A 341 -22.31 -16.60 -3.01
C GLU A 341 -22.52 -16.68 -4.52
N ARG A 342 -22.00 -15.67 -5.25
CA ARG A 342 -22.23 -15.49 -6.67
C ARG A 342 -21.16 -16.13 -7.58
N GLN A 343 -20.13 -16.78 -7.02
CA GLN A 343 -19.03 -17.35 -7.79
C GLN A 343 -19.43 -18.50 -8.72
N ALA A 344 -20.51 -19.20 -8.40
CA ALA A 344 -21.02 -20.32 -9.22
C ALA A 344 -21.94 -19.85 -10.35
N ASP A 345 -22.38 -18.59 -10.35
CA ASP A 345 -23.32 -18.07 -11.35
C ASP A 345 -22.69 -18.02 -12.75
N SER A 346 -23.49 -18.34 -13.77
CA SER A 346 -23.07 -18.22 -15.16
C SER A 346 -23.04 -16.76 -15.58
N TYR A 347 -22.10 -16.38 -16.44
CA TYR A 347 -21.99 -15.02 -16.99
C TYR A 347 -23.27 -14.59 -17.71
N ARG A 348 -23.90 -15.53 -18.48
CA ARG A 348 -25.23 -15.37 -19.07
C ARG A 348 -26.15 -16.52 -18.62
N PRO A 349 -27.01 -16.29 -17.65
CA PRO A 349 -27.84 -17.36 -17.07
C PRO A 349 -28.93 -17.87 -18.00
N ALA A 350 -29.32 -17.13 -19.05
CA ALA A 350 -30.35 -17.52 -20.04
C ALA A 350 -29.99 -16.92 -21.41
N PRO A 351 -30.67 -17.33 -22.51
CA PRO A 351 -30.49 -16.65 -23.78
C PRO A 351 -30.93 -15.18 -23.64
N GLY A 352 -29.97 -14.28 -23.41
CA GLY A 352 -30.19 -12.89 -23.14
C GLY A 352 -28.89 -12.13 -22.87
N LEU A 353 -29.02 -10.99 -22.18
CA LEU A 353 -27.89 -10.11 -21.81
C LEU A 353 -27.10 -10.71 -20.63
N PRO A 354 -25.80 -10.34 -20.49
CA PRO A 354 -25.03 -10.67 -19.32
C PRO A 354 -25.70 -10.14 -18.04
N ASP A 355 -25.48 -10.83 -16.92
CA ASP A 355 -25.92 -10.35 -15.61
C ASP A 355 -24.98 -9.23 -15.12
N GLU A 356 -25.41 -7.99 -15.33
CA GLU A 356 -24.63 -6.80 -14.90
C GLU A 356 -24.47 -6.72 -13.36
N SER A 357 -25.34 -7.38 -12.60
CA SER A 357 -25.25 -7.43 -11.14
C SER A 357 -24.22 -8.43 -10.62
N LEU A 358 -23.70 -9.31 -11.48
CA LEU A 358 -22.72 -10.32 -11.10
C LEU A 358 -21.34 -9.66 -10.84
N PRO A 359 -20.82 -9.68 -9.58
CA PRO A 359 -19.56 -9.02 -9.26
C PRO A 359 -18.41 -9.51 -10.15
N LEU A 360 -17.54 -8.59 -10.58
CA LEU A 360 -16.34 -8.94 -11.35
C LEU A 360 -15.46 -9.95 -10.59
N ALA A 361 -15.34 -9.80 -9.27
CA ALA A 361 -14.60 -10.72 -8.42
C ALA A 361 -15.16 -12.17 -8.48
N SER A 362 -16.49 -12.34 -8.50
CA SER A 362 -17.13 -13.65 -8.64
C SER A 362 -16.83 -14.30 -10.00
N ARG A 363 -16.88 -13.49 -11.08
CA ARG A 363 -16.52 -13.93 -12.44
C ARG A 363 -15.07 -14.36 -12.54
N ILE A 364 -14.16 -13.63 -11.85
CA ILE A 364 -12.73 -13.97 -11.79
C ILE A 364 -12.52 -15.29 -11.06
N ILE A 365 -13.13 -15.48 -9.87
CA ILE A 365 -13.00 -16.72 -9.11
C ILE A 365 -13.49 -17.91 -9.92
N LYS A 366 -14.63 -17.78 -10.60
CA LYS A 366 -15.18 -18.86 -11.44
C LYS A 366 -14.20 -19.34 -12.52
N VAL A 367 -13.56 -18.39 -13.22
CA VAL A 367 -12.55 -18.70 -14.23
C VAL A 367 -11.29 -19.30 -13.61
N ALA A 368 -10.80 -18.70 -12.54
CA ALA A 368 -9.57 -19.14 -11.86
C ALA A 368 -9.73 -20.55 -11.25
N ASN A 369 -10.88 -20.83 -10.64
CA ASN A 369 -11.21 -22.14 -10.10
C ASN A 369 -11.29 -23.21 -11.20
N ALA A 370 -12.04 -22.97 -12.27
CA ALA A 370 -12.17 -23.90 -13.37
C ALA A 370 -10.84 -24.18 -14.08
N TYR A 371 -9.95 -23.17 -14.17
CA TYR A 371 -8.60 -23.34 -14.68
C TYR A 371 -7.73 -24.18 -13.74
N ASP A 372 -7.75 -23.89 -12.42
CA ASP A 372 -6.95 -24.62 -11.44
C ASP A 372 -7.44 -26.07 -11.28
N ASP A 373 -8.74 -26.34 -11.32
CA ASP A 373 -9.31 -27.68 -11.32
C ASP A 373 -8.83 -28.53 -12.51
N ALA A 374 -8.59 -27.92 -13.67
CA ALA A 374 -8.07 -28.61 -14.84
C ALA A 374 -6.55 -28.79 -14.82
N VAL A 375 -5.80 -27.80 -14.31
CA VAL A 375 -4.32 -27.78 -14.33
C VAL A 375 -3.72 -28.35 -13.06
N GLY A 376 -4.30 -28.04 -11.90
CA GLY A 376 -3.78 -28.39 -10.59
C GLY A 376 -2.40 -27.78 -10.32
N ALA A 377 -1.55 -28.52 -9.64
CA ALA A 377 -0.16 -28.14 -9.39
C ALA A 377 0.78 -28.39 -10.58
N SER A 378 0.27 -28.84 -11.74
CA SER A 378 1.07 -29.16 -12.92
C SER A 378 1.72 -27.91 -13.53
N LEU A 379 2.96 -28.09 -14.02
CA LEU A 379 3.68 -27.11 -14.83
C LEU A 379 3.69 -27.51 -16.32
N ASP A 380 2.91 -28.54 -16.69
CA ASP A 380 2.82 -29.04 -18.05
C ASP A 380 2.11 -28.02 -18.94
N MET A 381 2.77 -27.61 -19.99
CA MET A 381 2.34 -26.57 -20.91
C MET A 381 1.14 -27.02 -21.76
N GLU A 382 1.11 -28.29 -22.18
CA GLU A 382 0.00 -28.85 -22.96
C GLU A 382 -1.28 -28.88 -22.12
N ARG A 383 -1.14 -29.26 -20.85
CA ARG A 383 -2.27 -29.25 -19.90
C ARG A 383 -2.80 -27.86 -19.63
N MET A 384 -1.92 -26.87 -19.50
CA MET A 384 -2.28 -25.47 -19.34
C MET A 384 -3.06 -24.94 -20.56
N GLN A 385 -2.55 -25.24 -21.77
CA GLN A 385 -3.20 -24.84 -23.02
C GLN A 385 -4.56 -25.52 -23.18
N PHE A 386 -4.64 -26.83 -22.93
CA PHE A 386 -5.90 -27.57 -22.99
C PHE A 386 -6.95 -27.00 -22.02
N ALA A 387 -6.54 -26.63 -20.81
CA ALA A 387 -7.44 -25.99 -19.83
C ALA A 387 -7.95 -24.63 -20.35
N LEU A 388 -7.06 -23.81 -20.93
CA LEU A 388 -7.43 -22.52 -21.51
C LEU A 388 -8.41 -22.70 -22.69
N ASP A 389 -8.13 -23.62 -23.62
CA ASP A 389 -8.99 -23.88 -24.79
C ASP A 389 -10.39 -24.33 -24.38
N ARG A 390 -10.48 -25.12 -23.30
CA ARG A 390 -11.76 -25.52 -22.71
C ARG A 390 -12.56 -24.35 -22.17
N LEU A 391 -11.91 -23.40 -21.49
CA LEU A 391 -12.56 -22.18 -20.98
C LEU A 391 -13.01 -21.27 -22.13
N VAL A 392 -12.17 -21.11 -23.15
CA VAL A 392 -12.49 -20.35 -24.36
C VAL A 392 -13.73 -20.92 -25.04
N GLY A 393 -13.87 -22.27 -25.14
CA GLY A 393 -15.03 -22.93 -25.72
C GLY A 393 -16.36 -22.73 -24.97
N ALA A 394 -16.31 -22.32 -23.69
CA ALA A 394 -17.47 -22.02 -22.87
C ALA A 394 -17.62 -20.51 -22.54
N THR A 395 -16.78 -19.68 -23.15
CA THR A 395 -16.80 -18.21 -23.01
C THR A 395 -18.13 -17.63 -23.49
N ASP A 396 -18.50 -16.49 -22.98
CA ASP A 396 -19.73 -15.75 -23.28
C ASP A 396 -21.02 -16.38 -22.71
N ARG A 397 -21.02 -17.62 -22.37
CA ARG A 397 -22.14 -18.29 -21.68
C ARG A 397 -21.84 -18.52 -20.20
N GLU A 398 -20.81 -19.30 -19.91
CA GLU A 398 -20.43 -19.66 -18.53
C GLU A 398 -19.43 -18.68 -17.97
N TYR A 399 -18.49 -18.22 -18.78
CA TYR A 399 -17.36 -17.38 -18.37
C TYR A 399 -17.42 -16.00 -19.04
N ASP A 400 -16.98 -14.99 -18.30
CA ASP A 400 -16.83 -13.63 -18.80
C ASP A 400 -15.69 -13.57 -19.83
N PRO A 401 -15.94 -13.11 -21.06
CA PRO A 401 -14.93 -12.98 -22.10
C PRO A 401 -13.71 -12.18 -21.66
N ALA A 402 -13.92 -11.04 -20.95
CA ALA A 402 -12.83 -10.16 -20.52
C ALA A 402 -11.89 -10.86 -19.51
N VAL A 403 -12.45 -11.73 -18.65
CA VAL A 403 -11.67 -12.52 -17.68
C VAL A 403 -10.90 -13.64 -18.38
N VAL A 404 -11.51 -14.32 -19.35
CA VAL A 404 -10.83 -15.38 -20.10
C VAL A 404 -9.71 -14.82 -20.96
N ASP A 405 -9.91 -13.66 -21.60
CA ASP A 405 -8.87 -12.96 -22.35
C ASP A 405 -7.70 -12.52 -21.44
N ALA A 406 -8.01 -12.06 -20.24
CA ALA A 406 -6.97 -11.73 -19.24
C ALA A 406 -6.18 -12.97 -18.83
N LEU A 407 -6.85 -14.11 -18.64
CA LEU A 407 -6.20 -15.39 -18.35
C LEU A 407 -5.27 -15.80 -19.49
N ALA A 408 -5.73 -15.73 -20.74
CA ALA A 408 -4.93 -16.05 -21.92
C ALA A 408 -3.63 -15.24 -21.94
N ARG A 409 -3.70 -13.91 -21.75
CA ARG A 409 -2.52 -13.06 -21.66
C ARG A 409 -1.55 -13.44 -20.52
N ILE A 410 -2.06 -13.90 -19.38
CA ILE A 410 -1.21 -14.34 -18.25
C ILE A 410 -0.52 -15.66 -18.60
N VAL A 411 -1.23 -16.59 -19.24
CA VAL A 411 -0.71 -17.88 -19.67
C VAL A 411 0.37 -17.70 -20.74
N ASP A 412 0.11 -16.89 -21.78
CA ASP A 412 1.05 -16.60 -22.87
C ASP A 412 2.36 -16.00 -22.35
N ARG A 413 2.29 -15.00 -21.46
CA ARG A 413 3.48 -14.41 -20.82
C ARG A 413 4.31 -15.43 -20.04
N ARG A 414 3.69 -16.46 -19.51
CA ARG A 414 4.38 -17.53 -18.81
C ARG A 414 5.11 -18.45 -19.79
N PHE A 415 4.51 -18.68 -20.97
CA PHE A 415 5.15 -19.42 -22.07
C PHE A 415 6.41 -18.69 -22.56
N GLU A 416 6.33 -17.39 -22.86
CA GLU A 416 7.46 -16.60 -23.31
C GLU A 416 8.63 -16.60 -22.31
N GLN A 417 8.35 -16.56 -20.99
CA GLN A 417 9.37 -16.60 -19.94
C GLN A 417 10.02 -17.98 -19.75
N SER A 418 9.42 -19.04 -20.25
CA SER A 418 9.97 -20.40 -20.14
C SER A 418 10.91 -20.73 -21.30
N TYR A 419 10.87 -19.96 -22.40
CA TYR A 419 11.73 -20.12 -23.58
C TYR A 419 12.89 -19.08 -23.62
N SER A 420 12.91 -18.11 -22.72
CA SER A 420 13.99 -17.12 -22.56
C SER A 420 14.93 -17.47 -21.41
#